data_ed11c515511cf8cce51402a458030df1
#
_entry.id   ed11c515511cf8cce51402a458030df1
#
_cell.length_a   1.000
_cell.length_b   1.000
_cell.length_c   1.000
_cell.angle_alpha   90.00
_cell.angle_beta   90.00
_cell.angle_gamma   90.00
#
_symmetry.space_group_name_H-M   'P 1'
#
loop_
_entity.id
_entity.type
_entity.pdbx_description
1 polymer ?
#
loop_
_entity_poly.entity_id
_entity_poly.type
_entity_poly.pdbx_seq_one_letter_code
_entity_poly.pdbx_strand_id
1 'polypeptide(L)'
;FPAWTYNGQVPGPTLRANEGDRIRVNFINQGTHPHTIHFHGWHPPEMDGSMPEHEVAPGERFVYEFDAEPFGVHLYHCHSVPLKRHIHKGLYGAFIIDPPTSAVATRAPADELIMMLNSFDTNFDAENEVYAVNTVAHFHMHEPIRVQVGQLVRMYVINITEFDLLNSLHLHGMFFDVYRTGTKLISNETTDTVMFCQGERVVLETTFRY
;
A
#
# COMPACT_ATOMS: atom_id res chain seq x y z
N PHE A 1 -7.40 -12.10 -16.51
CA PHE A 1 -6.19 -11.27 -16.56
C PHE A 1 -5.00 -12.02 -15.93
N PRO A 2 -3.90 -12.28 -16.67
CA PRO A 2 -2.73 -12.96 -16.13
C PRO A 2 -1.92 -12.02 -15.25
N ALA A 3 -2.08 -12.13 -13.94
CA ALA A 3 -1.39 -11.32 -12.96
C ALA A 3 0.03 -11.84 -12.67
N TRP A 4 0.92 -10.95 -12.25
CA TRP A 4 2.15 -11.25 -11.55
C TRP A 4 1.95 -10.99 -10.06
N THR A 5 2.47 -11.86 -9.20
CA THR A 5 2.07 -11.82 -7.80
C THR A 5 3.26 -11.95 -6.86
N TYR A 6 3.21 -11.26 -5.73
CA TYR A 6 4.00 -11.64 -4.57
C TYR A 6 3.21 -12.65 -3.74
N ASN A 7 3.78 -13.84 -3.51
CA ASN A 7 3.17 -14.94 -2.76
C ASN A 7 1.77 -15.37 -3.25
N GLY A 8 1.51 -15.28 -4.56
CA GLY A 8 0.29 -15.82 -5.16
C GLY A 8 -0.97 -14.96 -5.00
N GLN A 9 -0.86 -13.71 -4.58
CA GLN A 9 -2.00 -12.83 -4.38
C GLN A 9 -1.76 -11.40 -4.90
N VAL A 10 -2.83 -10.68 -5.18
CA VAL A 10 -2.85 -9.25 -5.52
C VAL A 10 -3.94 -8.57 -4.68
N PRO A 11 -3.63 -7.50 -3.93
CA PRO A 11 -2.28 -7.04 -3.61
C PRO A 11 -1.44 -8.12 -2.96
N GLY A 12 -0.13 -8.00 -3.01
CA GLY A 12 0.81 -8.85 -2.26
C GLY A 12 0.55 -8.76 -0.75
N PRO A 13 1.15 -9.65 0.06
CA PRO A 13 0.93 -9.65 1.51
C PRO A 13 1.21 -8.30 2.15
N THR A 14 0.35 -7.87 3.05
CA THR A 14 0.66 -6.71 3.90
C THR A 14 1.83 -7.05 4.81
N LEU A 15 2.89 -6.27 4.72
CA LEU A 15 4.00 -6.32 5.66
C LEU A 15 3.73 -5.37 6.81
N ARG A 16 4.07 -5.78 8.05
CA ARG A 16 3.89 -4.95 9.24
C ARG A 16 5.06 -5.11 10.20
N ALA A 17 5.54 -4.00 10.76
CA ALA A 17 6.62 -3.94 11.71
C ALA A 17 6.40 -2.77 12.68
N ASN A 18 7.16 -2.70 13.78
CA ASN A 18 7.28 -1.48 14.57
C ASN A 18 8.47 -0.66 14.09
N GLU A 19 8.41 0.65 14.26
CA GLU A 19 9.57 1.50 13.96
C GLU A 19 10.78 1.06 14.78
N GLY A 20 11.90 0.89 14.08
CA GLY A 20 13.16 0.39 14.63
C GLY A 20 13.32 -1.13 14.57
N ASP A 21 12.32 -1.88 14.13
CA ASP A 21 12.49 -3.31 13.88
C ASP A 21 13.43 -3.56 12.69
N ARG A 22 14.25 -4.61 12.79
CA ARG A 22 15.07 -5.06 11.66
C ARG A 22 14.25 -5.89 10.69
N ILE A 23 14.00 -5.35 9.50
CA ILE A 23 13.29 -6.04 8.42
C ILE A 23 14.26 -6.95 7.68
N ARG A 24 13.81 -8.17 7.39
CA ARG A 24 14.50 -9.09 6.50
C ARG A 24 13.50 -9.78 5.58
N VAL A 25 13.58 -9.46 4.29
CA VAL A 25 12.74 -10.06 3.26
C VAL A 25 13.57 -10.94 2.36
N ASN A 26 13.28 -12.25 2.35
CA ASN A 26 13.87 -13.20 1.43
C ASN A 26 13.04 -13.23 0.16
N PHE A 27 13.49 -12.56 -0.87
CA PHE A 27 12.85 -12.55 -2.17
C PHE A 27 13.39 -13.67 -3.04
N ILE A 28 12.51 -14.53 -3.55
CA ILE A 28 12.83 -15.62 -4.48
C ILE A 28 12.00 -15.38 -5.74
N ASN A 29 12.65 -15.16 -6.86
CA ASN A 29 11.96 -14.98 -8.13
C ASN A 29 11.61 -16.33 -8.75
N GLN A 30 10.36 -16.74 -8.62
CA GLN A 30 9.80 -17.94 -9.25
C GLN A 30 9.08 -17.65 -10.57
N GLY A 31 9.13 -16.40 -11.04
CA GLY A 31 8.51 -15.96 -12.29
C GLY A 31 9.37 -16.28 -13.51
N THR A 32 8.97 -15.70 -14.64
CA THR A 32 9.65 -15.88 -15.95
C THR A 32 10.37 -14.61 -16.42
N HIS A 33 10.30 -13.55 -15.64
CA HIS A 33 10.92 -12.24 -15.92
C HIS A 33 11.77 -11.81 -14.71
N PRO A 34 12.75 -10.92 -14.89
CA PRO A 34 13.42 -10.28 -13.77
C PRO A 34 12.44 -9.43 -12.96
N HIS A 35 12.60 -9.45 -11.65
CA HIS A 35 11.77 -8.68 -10.71
C HIS A 35 12.61 -8.14 -9.56
N THR A 36 12.09 -7.09 -8.92
CA THR A 36 12.67 -6.52 -7.68
C THR A 36 11.58 -6.34 -6.63
N ILE A 37 11.97 -5.91 -5.44
CA ILE A 37 11.08 -5.26 -4.50
C ILE A 37 11.69 -3.90 -4.16
N HIS A 38 10.98 -2.83 -4.48
CA HIS A 38 11.27 -1.48 -4.04
C HIS A 38 10.34 -1.13 -2.87
N PHE A 39 10.92 -0.76 -1.74
CA PHE A 39 10.18 -0.36 -0.54
C PHE A 39 10.11 1.16 -0.46
N HIS A 40 8.94 1.71 -0.15
CA HIS A 40 8.85 3.09 0.28
C HIS A 40 9.16 3.18 1.78
N GLY A 41 9.93 4.20 2.18
CA GLY A 41 10.47 4.38 3.52
C GLY A 41 11.95 4.74 3.44
N TRP A 42 12.64 4.73 4.56
CA TRP A 42 14.09 4.94 4.58
C TRP A 42 14.81 3.60 4.57
N HIS A 43 15.80 3.46 3.73
CA HIS A 43 16.64 2.27 3.60
C HIS A 43 17.97 2.62 2.88
N PRO A 44 19.00 1.79 3.02
CA PRO A 44 20.24 1.95 2.27
C PRO A 44 20.01 1.82 0.76
N PRO A 45 20.76 2.55 -0.09
CA PRO A 45 20.62 2.49 -1.55
C PRO A 45 20.73 1.06 -2.13
N GLU A 46 21.53 0.20 -1.51
CA GLU A 46 21.72 -1.19 -1.92
C GLU A 46 20.47 -2.05 -1.71
N MET A 47 19.52 -1.56 -0.89
CA MET A 47 18.24 -2.22 -0.60
C MET A 47 17.06 -1.57 -1.33
N ASP A 48 17.33 -0.58 -2.19
CA ASP A 48 16.28 0.21 -2.85
C ASP A 48 15.48 -0.59 -3.90
N GLY A 49 16.10 -1.52 -4.60
CA GLY A 49 15.43 -2.34 -5.60
C GLY A 49 15.06 -1.60 -6.90
N SER A 50 15.55 -0.38 -7.13
CA SER A 50 15.20 0.46 -8.28
C SER A 50 16.20 0.45 -9.43
N MET A 51 17.41 -0.02 -9.18
CA MET A 51 18.49 -0.02 -10.16
C MET A 51 18.54 -1.33 -10.95
N PRO A 52 19.02 -1.32 -12.21
CA PRO A 52 19.14 -2.55 -13.01
C PRO A 52 19.95 -3.68 -12.34
N GLU A 53 20.99 -3.34 -11.59
CA GLU A 53 21.81 -4.29 -10.83
C GLU A 53 21.08 -4.92 -9.63
N HIS A 54 19.93 -4.37 -9.24
CA HIS A 54 19.07 -4.95 -8.19
C HIS A 54 18.10 -6.00 -8.74
N GLU A 55 18.02 -6.18 -10.07
CA GLU A 55 17.10 -7.15 -10.67
C GLU A 55 17.50 -8.58 -10.31
N VAL A 56 16.52 -9.33 -9.83
CA VAL A 56 16.65 -10.75 -9.50
C VAL A 56 16.12 -11.57 -10.67
N ALA A 57 16.99 -12.34 -11.32
CA ALA A 57 16.60 -13.16 -12.47
C ALA A 57 15.70 -14.33 -12.05
N PRO A 58 14.97 -14.94 -13.00
CA PRO A 58 14.19 -16.14 -12.74
C PRO A 58 15.01 -17.26 -12.10
N GLY A 59 14.53 -17.80 -10.99
CA GLY A 59 15.21 -18.83 -10.20
C GLY A 59 16.23 -18.32 -9.18
N GLU A 60 16.54 -17.03 -9.21
CA GLU A 60 17.47 -16.41 -8.26
C GLU A 60 16.74 -15.86 -7.03
N ARG A 61 17.54 -15.40 -6.08
CA ARG A 61 17.07 -14.82 -4.82
C ARG A 61 17.90 -13.61 -4.42
N PHE A 62 17.25 -12.69 -3.68
CA PHE A 62 17.88 -11.55 -3.01
C PHE A 62 17.34 -11.42 -1.59
N VAL A 63 18.14 -10.89 -0.68
CA VAL A 63 17.73 -10.62 0.69
C VAL A 63 17.77 -9.13 0.92
N TYR A 64 16.59 -8.52 1.09
CA TYR A 64 16.46 -7.14 1.53
C TYR A 64 16.58 -7.09 3.04
N GLU A 65 17.40 -6.18 3.56
CA GLU A 65 17.66 -6.08 4.99
C GLU A 65 17.89 -4.61 5.41
N PHE A 66 16.94 -4.03 6.13
CA PHE A 66 16.96 -2.62 6.55
C PHE A 66 16.13 -2.43 7.82
N ASP A 67 16.27 -1.26 8.47
CA ASP A 67 15.48 -0.93 9.64
C ASP A 67 14.14 -0.30 9.21
N ALA A 68 13.05 -0.69 9.88
CA ALA A 68 11.71 -0.18 9.59
C ALA A 68 11.59 1.27 10.05
N GLU A 69 11.61 2.22 9.12
CA GLU A 69 11.46 3.66 9.42
C GLU A 69 11.10 4.48 8.18
N PRO A 70 10.45 5.65 8.37
CA PRO A 70 9.75 6.07 9.59
C PRO A 70 8.44 5.33 9.78
N PHE A 71 7.83 5.38 10.98
CA PHE A 71 6.48 4.84 11.14
C PHE A 71 5.48 5.53 10.21
N GLY A 72 4.44 4.79 9.82
CA GLY A 72 3.41 5.27 8.89
C GLY A 72 2.88 4.17 7.99
N VAL A 73 2.12 4.57 6.97
CA VAL A 73 1.69 3.70 5.90
C VAL A 73 2.61 3.86 4.69
N HIS A 74 3.21 2.77 4.29
CA HIS A 74 4.10 2.67 3.14
C HIS A 74 3.56 1.63 2.17
N LEU A 75 4.24 1.49 1.03
CA LEU A 75 3.99 0.43 0.06
C LEU A 75 5.31 -0.16 -0.40
N TYR A 76 5.22 -1.32 -1.00
CA TYR A 76 6.30 -1.92 -1.76
C TYR A 76 5.79 -2.34 -3.14
N HIS A 77 6.65 -2.31 -4.15
CA HIS A 77 6.29 -2.75 -5.50
C HIS A 77 7.52 -3.17 -6.29
N CYS A 78 7.30 -3.88 -7.40
CA CYS A 78 8.37 -4.16 -8.33
C CYS A 78 8.80 -2.88 -9.05
N HIS A 79 10.11 -2.68 -9.23
CA HIS A 79 10.65 -1.52 -9.92
C HIS A 79 11.42 -1.90 -11.21
N SER A 80 11.37 -3.17 -11.63
CA SER A 80 11.95 -3.59 -12.92
C SER A 80 11.26 -2.89 -14.10
N VAL A 81 12.01 -2.70 -15.18
CA VAL A 81 11.51 -1.98 -16.37
C VAL A 81 10.81 -2.97 -17.32
N PRO A 82 9.64 -2.58 -17.89
CA PRO A 82 8.92 -1.30 -17.77
C PRO A 82 8.06 -1.23 -16.49
N LEU A 83 8.38 -0.28 -15.64
CA LEU A 83 7.84 -0.12 -14.29
C LEU A 83 6.30 -0.23 -14.22
N LYS A 84 5.59 0.55 -15.05
CA LYS A 84 4.13 0.58 -15.08
C LYS A 84 3.52 -0.81 -15.33
N ARG A 85 4.15 -1.60 -16.20
CA ARG A 85 3.69 -2.95 -16.50
C ARG A 85 3.80 -3.88 -15.30
N HIS A 86 4.89 -3.78 -14.54
CA HIS A 86 5.10 -4.62 -13.36
C HIS A 86 4.11 -4.29 -12.24
N ILE A 87 3.86 -3.01 -12.01
CA ILE A 87 2.87 -2.55 -11.03
C ILE A 87 1.46 -2.97 -11.48
N HIS A 88 1.05 -2.56 -12.66
CA HIS A 88 -0.29 -2.82 -13.18
C HIS A 88 -0.60 -4.33 -13.25
N LYS A 89 0.41 -5.18 -13.40
CA LYS A 89 0.23 -6.64 -13.34
C LYS A 89 0.04 -7.21 -11.94
N GLY A 90 0.21 -6.43 -10.88
CA GLY A 90 -0.12 -6.83 -9.52
C GLY A 90 1.06 -6.96 -8.55
N LEU A 91 2.27 -6.58 -8.95
CA LEU A 91 3.47 -6.68 -8.10
C LEU A 91 3.58 -5.47 -7.15
N TYR A 92 2.71 -5.41 -6.17
CA TYR A 92 2.70 -4.40 -5.11
C TYR A 92 1.98 -4.90 -3.86
N GLY A 93 2.22 -4.22 -2.74
CA GLY A 93 1.54 -4.49 -1.47
C GLY A 93 1.72 -3.36 -0.46
N ALA A 94 0.97 -3.42 0.63
CA ALA A 94 1.06 -2.47 1.72
C ALA A 94 2.22 -2.82 2.66
N PHE A 95 2.90 -1.79 3.19
CA PHE A 95 3.88 -1.92 4.24
C PHE A 95 3.55 -0.92 5.34
N ILE A 96 3.12 -1.42 6.50
CA ILE A 96 2.72 -0.62 7.65
C ILE A 96 3.82 -0.70 8.69
N ILE A 97 4.30 0.47 9.12
CA ILE A 97 5.24 0.59 10.23
C ILE A 97 4.49 1.28 11.37
N ASP A 98 4.28 0.56 12.45
CA ASP A 98 3.65 1.10 13.65
C ASP A 98 4.63 2.03 14.40
N PRO A 99 4.14 3.03 15.16
CA PRO A 99 4.99 3.80 16.05
C PRO A 99 5.77 2.91 17.00
N PRO A 100 6.98 3.31 17.43
CA PRO A 100 7.81 2.48 18.31
C PRO A 100 7.08 2.17 19.61
N THR A 101 7.19 0.94 20.08
CA THR A 101 6.51 0.46 21.32
C THR A 101 6.91 1.25 22.58
N SER A 102 8.06 1.91 22.54
CA SER A 102 8.56 2.80 23.60
C SER A 102 8.04 4.24 23.50
N ALA A 103 7.25 4.57 22.48
CA ALA A 103 6.76 5.94 22.29
C ALA A 103 5.80 6.34 23.41
N VAL A 104 5.93 7.57 23.89
CA VAL A 104 5.00 8.17 24.89
C VAL A 104 3.61 8.36 24.30
N ALA A 105 3.53 8.54 22.96
CA ALA A 105 2.29 8.64 22.23
C ALA A 105 2.21 7.52 21.19
N THR A 106 1.13 6.76 21.22
CA THR A 106 0.80 5.71 20.25
C THR A 106 -0.54 6.03 19.60
N ARG A 107 -0.84 5.38 18.48
CA ARG A 107 -2.19 5.46 17.93
C ARG A 107 -3.19 4.76 18.87
N ALA A 108 -4.38 5.35 19.01
CA ALA A 108 -5.46 4.70 19.74
C ALA A 108 -5.82 3.35 19.10
N PRO A 109 -6.28 2.35 19.89
CA PRO A 109 -6.85 1.14 19.33
C PRO A 109 -8.01 1.45 18.39
N ALA A 110 -8.07 0.78 17.25
CA ALA A 110 -9.07 1.00 16.22
C ALA A 110 -9.37 -0.30 15.45
N ASP A 111 -10.52 -0.36 14.82
CA ASP A 111 -10.77 -1.35 13.77
C ASP A 111 -10.02 -0.90 12.52
N GLU A 112 -9.14 -1.75 12.00
CA GLU A 112 -8.23 -1.38 10.93
C GLU A 112 -8.66 -1.93 9.58
N LEU A 113 -8.62 -1.09 8.55
CA LEU A 113 -8.89 -1.44 7.16
C LEU A 113 -7.66 -1.07 6.32
N ILE A 114 -7.21 -2.01 5.49
CA ILE A 114 -6.16 -1.74 4.52
C ILE A 114 -6.81 -1.72 3.14
N MET A 115 -6.72 -0.59 2.47
CA MET A 115 -7.40 -0.31 1.20
C MET A 115 -6.39 0.13 0.15
N MET A 116 -6.07 -0.76 -0.77
CA MET A 116 -5.26 -0.43 -1.94
C MET A 116 -6.18 -0.13 -3.11
N LEU A 117 -6.19 1.13 -3.56
CA LEU A 117 -6.87 1.55 -4.78
C LEU A 117 -6.02 1.08 -5.96
N ASN A 118 -6.55 0.19 -6.76
CA ASN A 118 -5.85 -0.37 -7.89
C ASN A 118 -6.74 -0.45 -9.14
N SER A 119 -6.11 -0.60 -10.29
CA SER A 119 -6.77 -0.62 -11.58
C SER A 119 -6.11 -1.64 -12.50
N PHE A 120 -6.83 -2.03 -13.54
CA PHE A 120 -6.36 -2.97 -14.53
C PHE A 120 -6.68 -2.49 -15.95
N ASP A 121 -5.63 -2.33 -16.74
CA ASP A 121 -5.66 -2.22 -18.18
C ASP A 121 -5.67 -3.64 -18.75
N THR A 122 -6.81 -4.11 -19.20
CA THR A 122 -7.01 -5.51 -19.60
C THR A 122 -6.69 -5.77 -21.06
N ASN A 123 -6.59 -4.72 -21.87
CA ASN A 123 -6.32 -4.78 -23.30
C ASN A 123 -4.93 -4.23 -23.68
N PHE A 124 -4.21 -3.63 -22.71
CA PHE A 124 -2.85 -3.08 -22.86
C PHE A 124 -2.75 -1.85 -23.76
N ASP A 125 -3.76 -0.98 -23.72
CA ASP A 125 -3.77 0.29 -24.46
C ASP A 125 -3.36 1.52 -23.62
N ALA A 126 -2.98 1.31 -22.36
CA ALA A 126 -2.61 2.31 -21.36
C ALA A 126 -3.80 3.14 -20.83
N GLU A 127 -5.01 2.56 -20.89
CA GLU A 127 -6.21 3.03 -20.20
C GLU A 127 -6.74 1.91 -19.28
N ASN A 128 -7.43 2.27 -18.20
CA ASN A 128 -7.95 1.27 -17.27
C ASN A 128 -9.41 0.93 -17.55
N GLU A 129 -9.73 -0.34 -17.76
CA GLU A 129 -11.12 -0.82 -17.86
C GLU A 129 -11.72 -1.17 -16.52
N VAL A 130 -10.90 -1.51 -15.52
CA VAL A 130 -11.37 -1.99 -14.22
C VAL A 130 -10.69 -1.25 -13.09
N TYR A 131 -11.51 -0.77 -12.16
CA TYR A 131 -11.07 -0.15 -10.91
C TYR A 131 -11.53 -0.99 -9.73
N ALA A 132 -10.68 -1.11 -8.72
CA ALA A 132 -10.97 -1.91 -7.56
C ALA A 132 -10.34 -1.33 -6.28
N VAL A 133 -10.88 -1.77 -5.15
CA VAL A 133 -10.21 -1.72 -3.86
C VAL A 133 -9.81 -3.16 -3.54
N ASN A 134 -8.52 -3.40 -3.27
CA ASN A 134 -8.00 -4.73 -2.99
C ASN A 134 -8.34 -5.76 -4.09
N THR A 135 -8.25 -5.34 -5.36
CA THR A 135 -8.29 -6.21 -6.57
C THR A 135 -9.66 -6.63 -7.06
N VAL A 136 -10.66 -6.76 -6.20
CA VAL A 136 -11.99 -7.22 -6.64
C VAL A 136 -12.91 -6.04 -6.91
N ALA A 137 -13.17 -5.78 -8.20
CA ALA A 137 -14.08 -4.71 -8.61
C ALA A 137 -15.47 -4.89 -8.01
N HIS A 138 -16.06 -3.81 -7.53
CA HIS A 138 -17.40 -3.78 -6.93
C HIS A 138 -17.61 -4.69 -5.72
N PHE A 139 -16.54 -5.28 -5.14
CA PHE A 139 -16.66 -6.23 -4.04
C PHE A 139 -17.52 -5.68 -2.89
N HIS A 140 -17.24 -4.45 -2.45
CA HIS A 140 -17.93 -3.83 -1.32
C HIS A 140 -19.37 -3.36 -1.63
N MET A 141 -19.82 -3.42 -2.88
CA MET A 141 -21.23 -3.26 -3.22
C MET A 141 -22.07 -4.49 -2.82
N HIS A 142 -21.43 -5.66 -2.80
CA HIS A 142 -22.09 -6.93 -2.46
C HIS A 142 -21.76 -7.38 -1.04
N GLU A 143 -20.54 -7.09 -0.60
CA GLU A 143 -20.05 -7.39 0.75
C GLU A 143 -19.64 -6.08 1.45
N PRO A 144 -20.60 -5.32 2.00
CA PRO A 144 -20.32 -4.05 2.65
C PRO A 144 -19.39 -4.22 3.86
N ILE A 145 -18.48 -3.28 4.03
CA ILE A 145 -17.65 -3.21 5.24
C ILE A 145 -18.56 -2.88 6.42
N ARG A 146 -18.58 -3.76 7.41
CA ARG A 146 -19.36 -3.59 8.63
C ARG A 146 -18.52 -2.86 9.67
N VAL A 147 -19.06 -1.77 10.21
CA VAL A 147 -18.42 -0.97 11.27
C VAL A 147 -19.35 -0.88 12.46
N GLN A 148 -18.77 -0.74 13.64
CA GLN A 148 -19.53 -0.55 14.88
C GLN A 148 -19.64 0.96 15.18
N VAL A 149 -20.86 1.43 15.41
CA VAL A 149 -21.13 2.82 15.84
C VAL A 149 -20.38 3.10 17.16
N GLY A 150 -19.69 4.22 17.22
CA GLY A 150 -18.89 4.63 18.37
C GLY A 150 -17.48 4.03 18.43
N GLN A 151 -17.15 3.06 17.56
CA GLN A 151 -15.81 2.48 17.45
C GLN A 151 -14.96 3.32 16.48
N LEU A 152 -13.70 3.56 16.86
CA LEU A 152 -12.73 4.19 15.97
C LEU A 152 -12.38 3.23 14.83
N VAL A 153 -12.49 3.72 13.60
CA VAL A 153 -12.04 3.01 12.39
C VAL A 153 -10.84 3.74 11.82
N ARG A 154 -9.78 2.99 11.54
CA ARG A 154 -8.56 3.46 10.91
C ARG A 154 -8.41 2.82 9.54
N MET A 155 -8.36 3.63 8.50
CA MET A 155 -8.18 3.19 7.12
C MET A 155 -6.77 3.55 6.66
N TYR A 156 -5.99 2.55 6.29
CA TYR A 156 -4.72 2.71 5.58
C TYR A 156 -5.04 2.68 4.09
N VAL A 157 -5.03 3.84 3.44
CA VAL A 157 -5.40 3.96 2.03
C VAL A 157 -4.16 4.25 1.20
N ILE A 158 -3.96 3.44 0.17
CA ILE A 158 -2.81 3.51 -0.73
C ILE A 158 -3.32 3.57 -2.16
N ASN A 159 -2.92 4.58 -2.94
CA ASN A 159 -3.26 4.66 -4.35
C ASN A 159 -2.11 4.08 -5.20
N ILE A 160 -2.37 2.96 -5.85
CA ILE A 160 -1.42 2.30 -6.76
C ILE A 160 -2.00 2.15 -8.17
N THR A 161 -3.02 2.94 -8.51
CA THR A 161 -3.56 2.96 -9.88
C THR A 161 -2.52 3.48 -10.85
N GLU A 162 -2.27 2.73 -11.92
CA GLU A 162 -1.49 3.21 -13.06
C GLU A 162 -2.43 3.88 -14.07
N PHE A 163 -1.87 4.70 -14.93
CA PHE A 163 -2.55 5.45 -16.00
C PHE A 163 -3.52 6.55 -15.56
N ASP A 164 -3.86 6.65 -14.28
CA ASP A 164 -4.66 7.73 -13.71
C ASP A 164 -3.82 8.60 -12.77
N LEU A 165 -3.81 9.90 -13.04
CA LEU A 165 -2.98 10.84 -12.28
C LEU A 165 -3.52 11.07 -10.85
N LEU A 166 -4.85 11.05 -10.69
CA LEU A 166 -5.52 11.41 -9.46
C LEU A 166 -6.70 10.47 -9.19
N ASN A 167 -6.84 10.11 -7.91
CA ASN A 167 -8.02 9.46 -7.37
C ASN A 167 -8.50 10.21 -6.13
N SER A 168 -9.68 9.90 -5.64
CA SER A 168 -10.21 10.49 -4.41
C SER A 168 -11.02 9.48 -3.61
N LEU A 169 -11.11 9.71 -2.30
CA LEU A 169 -12.02 9.02 -1.41
C LEU A 169 -12.90 10.06 -0.73
N HIS A 170 -14.22 9.84 -0.80
CA HIS A 170 -15.22 10.66 -0.12
C HIS A 170 -16.07 9.77 0.78
N LEU A 171 -16.36 10.26 1.99
CA LEU A 171 -17.20 9.58 2.95
C LEU A 171 -18.49 10.38 3.16
N HIS A 172 -19.63 9.78 2.82
CA HIS A 172 -20.93 10.42 2.97
C HIS A 172 -21.34 10.56 4.44
N GLY A 173 -21.80 11.75 4.82
CA GLY A 173 -22.38 12.02 6.13
C GLY A 173 -21.41 12.03 7.31
N MET A 174 -20.12 11.86 7.06
CA MET A 174 -19.08 11.79 8.06
C MET A 174 -17.84 12.57 7.62
N PHE A 175 -17.04 12.96 8.61
CA PHE A 175 -15.68 13.48 8.39
C PHE A 175 -14.66 12.49 8.93
N PHE A 176 -13.45 12.56 8.44
CA PHE A 176 -12.29 11.81 8.92
C PHE A 176 -11.10 12.74 9.17
N ASP A 177 -10.27 12.37 10.12
CA ASP A 177 -8.95 12.96 10.30
C ASP A 177 -7.96 12.33 9.34
N VAL A 178 -7.18 13.18 8.67
CA VAL A 178 -6.19 12.79 7.65
C VAL A 178 -4.78 12.88 8.23
N TYR A 179 -4.02 11.80 8.13
CA TYR A 179 -2.60 11.74 8.45
C TYR A 179 -1.83 11.40 7.18
N ARG A 180 -1.25 12.41 6.52
CA ARG A 180 -0.47 12.23 5.29
C ARG A 180 0.73 11.32 5.55
N THR A 181 0.86 10.24 4.77
CA THR A 181 1.83 9.15 4.97
C THR A 181 1.71 8.43 6.33
N GLY A 182 0.98 9.00 7.29
CA GLY A 182 0.84 8.45 8.64
C GLY A 182 2.08 8.59 9.54
N THR A 183 3.08 9.36 9.12
CA THR A 183 4.35 9.57 9.85
C THR A 183 4.26 10.56 11.01
N LYS A 184 3.05 11.01 11.32
CA LYS A 184 2.75 11.88 12.47
C LYS A 184 1.54 11.36 13.22
N LEU A 185 1.48 11.63 14.52
CA LEU A 185 0.35 11.26 15.38
C LEU A 185 -0.68 12.40 15.53
N ILE A 186 -0.43 13.54 14.89
CA ILE A 186 -1.36 14.68 14.83
C ILE A 186 -1.88 14.76 13.40
N SER A 187 -3.21 14.84 13.25
CA SER A 187 -3.84 14.96 11.94
C SER A 187 -3.41 16.23 11.21
N ASN A 188 -3.32 16.13 9.91
CA ASN A 188 -3.01 17.28 9.03
C ASN A 188 -4.26 18.13 8.79
N GLU A 189 -5.41 17.49 8.69
CA GLU A 189 -6.70 18.11 8.39
C GLU A 189 -7.84 17.19 8.80
N THR A 190 -9.05 17.74 8.92
CA THR A 190 -10.31 17.01 9.06
C THR A 190 -11.19 17.36 7.88
N THR A 191 -11.58 16.37 7.08
CA THR A 191 -12.38 16.57 5.85
C THR A 191 -13.26 15.36 5.58
N ASP A 192 -14.17 15.46 4.63
CA ASP A 192 -14.97 14.36 4.11
C ASP A 192 -14.48 13.83 2.76
N THR A 193 -13.51 14.53 2.16
CA THR A 193 -12.96 14.18 0.85
C THR A 193 -11.44 14.37 0.84
N VAL A 194 -10.72 13.35 0.40
CA VAL A 194 -9.27 13.39 0.26
C VAL A 194 -8.86 12.96 -1.14
N MET A 195 -7.91 13.68 -1.73
CA MET A 195 -7.37 13.39 -3.05
C MET A 195 -6.01 12.71 -2.91
N PHE A 196 -5.74 11.76 -3.80
CA PHE A 196 -4.48 11.01 -3.89
C PHE A 196 -3.88 11.12 -5.29
N CYS A 197 -2.61 11.45 -5.39
CA CYS A 197 -1.85 11.16 -6.59
C CYS A 197 -1.39 9.69 -6.59
N GLN A 198 -0.86 9.25 -7.71
CA GLN A 198 -0.27 7.92 -7.86
C GLN A 198 0.89 7.70 -6.88
N GLY A 199 0.89 6.57 -6.17
CA GLY A 199 1.87 6.25 -5.13
C GLY A 199 1.63 6.95 -3.79
N GLU A 200 0.62 7.82 -3.68
CA GLU A 200 0.28 8.47 -2.42
C GLU A 200 -0.45 7.51 -1.48
N ARG A 201 -0.24 7.69 -0.19
CA ARG A 201 -0.85 6.92 0.88
C ARG A 201 -1.17 7.81 2.06
N VAL A 202 -2.25 7.48 2.75
CA VAL A 202 -2.72 8.20 3.94
C VAL A 202 -3.27 7.24 4.98
N VAL A 203 -3.28 7.68 6.23
CA VAL A 203 -4.10 7.08 7.29
C VAL A 203 -5.29 8.01 7.50
N LEU A 204 -6.50 7.45 7.46
CA LEU A 204 -7.74 8.14 7.75
C LEU A 204 -8.36 7.55 9.02
N GLU A 205 -8.78 8.40 9.94
CA GLU A 205 -9.42 7.98 11.19
C GLU A 205 -10.80 8.62 11.31
N THR A 206 -11.82 7.82 11.61
CA THR A 206 -13.18 8.30 11.86
C THR A 206 -13.89 7.43 12.89
N THR A 207 -14.88 8.01 13.56
CA THR A 207 -15.80 7.27 14.43
C THR A 207 -17.22 7.46 13.90
N PHE A 208 -17.82 6.38 13.42
CA PHE A 208 -19.18 6.42 12.89
C PHE A 208 -20.18 6.72 14.00
N ARG A 209 -21.11 7.64 13.73
CA ARG A 209 -22.09 8.10 14.70
C ARG A 209 -23.50 7.55 14.47
N TYR A 210 -23.75 7.02 13.27
CA TYR A 210 -25.05 6.52 12.82
C TYR A 210 -24.87 5.19 12.11
#